data_3de0be271589b7533e7efae18359c93d
#
_entry.id   3de0be271589b7533e7efae18359c93d
#
_cell.length_a   1.000
_cell.length_b   1.000
_cell.length_c   1.000
_cell.angle_alpha   90.00
_cell.angle_beta   90.00
_cell.angle_gamma   90.00
#
_symmetry.space_group_name_H-M   'P 1'
#
loop_
_entity.id
_entity.type
_entity.pdbx_description
1 polymer ?
#
loop_
_entity_poly.entity_id
_entity_poly.type
_entity_poly.pdbx_seq_one_letter_code
_entity_poly.pdbx_strand_id
1 'polypeptide(L)'
;KHMMDKLTPEQRKECVFVWHAAPSDENGTDMREVCKILLPDYSIIFTYDTGGPMNDEEMNFLYNSCDVYINLASNEGFGLGSCEMLHTGGVIVVNVTGGLQDQCGFREMAPDPAGGGFRYLDEKDYIELKSNHRGTFKDHGRWVKPVFPSNISLQGSPQTPYIFDDRCSYEDAGDALYEWYKEGPEKREEYGEMGRQFVLNDGKMTAKHMSDSFIKNI
;
A
#
# COMPACT_ATOMS: atom_id res chain seq x y z
N LYS A 1 -5.59 13.23 7.65
CA LYS A 1 -6.60 14.17 8.18
C LYS A 1 -7.98 13.53 8.17
N HIS A 2 -8.51 13.08 7.04
CA HIS A 2 -9.87 12.53 6.91
C HIS A 2 -10.19 11.42 7.93
N MET A 3 -9.28 10.45 8.14
CA MET A 3 -9.41 9.46 9.21
C MET A 3 -9.52 10.12 10.59
N MET A 4 -8.58 11.02 10.90
CA MET A 4 -8.50 11.65 12.22
C MET A 4 -9.72 12.51 12.54
N ASP A 5 -10.31 13.14 11.54
CA ASP A 5 -11.55 13.93 11.72
C ASP A 5 -12.75 13.09 12.15
N LYS A 6 -12.72 11.77 11.93
CA LYS A 6 -13.76 10.81 12.37
C LYS A 6 -13.58 10.33 13.81
N LEU A 7 -12.43 10.60 14.42
CA LEU A 7 -12.08 10.17 15.77
C LEU A 7 -12.43 11.25 16.80
N THR A 8 -12.74 10.82 18.02
CA THR A 8 -12.85 11.76 19.15
C THR A 8 -11.48 12.33 19.53
N PRO A 9 -11.41 13.45 20.25
CA PRO A 9 -10.12 13.99 20.71
C PRO A 9 -9.26 13.02 21.53
N GLU A 10 -9.89 12.12 22.29
CA GLU A 10 -9.20 11.08 23.07
C GLU A 10 -8.60 10.03 22.14
N GLN A 11 -9.37 9.52 21.18
CA GLN A 11 -8.93 8.54 20.20
C GLN A 11 -7.79 9.06 19.30
N ARG A 12 -7.83 10.36 18.95
CA ARG A 12 -6.73 10.98 18.19
C ARG A 12 -5.40 10.92 18.88
N LYS A 13 -5.37 10.96 20.21
CA LYS A 13 -4.13 10.87 21.00
C LYS A 13 -3.51 9.49 20.99
N GLU A 14 -4.26 8.46 20.64
CA GLU A 14 -3.78 7.08 20.46
C GLU A 14 -3.12 6.87 19.10
N CYS A 15 -3.30 7.80 18.16
CA CYS A 15 -2.83 7.66 16.80
C CYS A 15 -1.59 8.53 16.55
N VAL A 16 -0.59 7.95 15.91
CA VAL A 16 0.60 8.65 15.41
C VAL A 16 0.85 8.29 13.95
N PHE A 17 1.21 9.28 13.15
CA PHE A 17 1.65 9.05 11.78
C PHE A 17 3.18 9.07 11.74
N VAL A 18 3.76 7.95 11.33
CA VAL A 18 5.22 7.81 11.20
C VAL A 18 5.61 7.98 9.74
N TRP A 19 6.47 8.92 9.47
CA TRP A 19 6.98 9.25 8.14
C TRP A 19 8.45 8.85 8.04
N HIS A 20 8.74 7.80 7.27
CA HIS A 20 10.11 7.37 7.01
C HIS A 20 10.54 7.84 5.62
N ALA A 21 10.90 9.09 5.51
CA ALA A 21 11.52 9.71 4.34
C ALA A 21 12.11 11.05 4.75
N ALA A 22 12.97 11.60 3.91
CA ALA A 22 13.41 13.00 4.07
C ALA A 22 12.17 13.93 4.00
N PRO A 23 11.92 14.75 5.02
CA PRO A 23 10.71 15.58 5.06
C PRO A 23 10.73 16.73 4.05
N SER A 24 11.89 17.03 3.50
CA SER A 24 12.10 18.05 2.47
C SER A 24 13.26 17.63 1.57
N ASP A 25 13.09 17.69 0.26
CA ASP A 25 14.14 17.50 -0.75
C ASP A 25 13.97 18.49 -1.91
N GLU A 26 14.95 18.52 -2.84
CA GLU A 26 14.97 19.47 -3.95
C GLU A 26 13.84 19.27 -4.98
N ASN A 27 13.29 18.05 -5.06
CA ASN A 27 12.27 17.69 -6.05
C ASN A 27 10.89 17.44 -5.42
N GLY A 28 10.81 17.47 -4.09
CA GLY A 28 9.62 17.13 -3.32
C GLY A 28 8.95 18.33 -2.67
N THR A 29 7.81 18.06 -2.07
CA THR A 29 7.11 19.02 -1.23
C THR A 29 7.74 19.08 0.15
N ASP A 30 7.84 20.29 0.75
CA ASP A 30 8.19 20.42 2.15
C ASP A 30 7.06 19.89 3.04
N MET A 31 7.21 18.63 3.48
CA MET A 31 6.20 17.92 4.25
C MET A 31 6.00 18.51 5.63
N ARG A 32 7.00 19.17 6.21
CA ARG A 32 6.85 19.84 7.51
C ARG A 32 5.89 21.02 7.42
N GLU A 33 6.05 21.82 6.37
CA GLU A 33 5.16 22.96 6.15
C GLU A 33 3.75 22.51 5.80
N VAL A 34 3.61 21.46 4.98
CA VAL A 34 2.31 20.84 4.69
C VAL A 34 1.64 20.33 5.97
N CYS A 35 2.37 19.63 6.83
CA CYS A 35 1.84 19.12 8.09
C CYS A 35 1.42 20.25 9.03
N LYS A 36 2.21 21.32 9.16
CA LYS A 36 1.84 22.50 9.96
C LYS A 36 0.52 23.14 9.50
N ILE A 37 0.29 23.18 8.21
CA ILE A 37 -0.91 23.81 7.63
C ILE A 37 -2.14 22.88 7.73
N LEU A 38 -1.98 21.60 7.37
CA LEU A 38 -3.09 20.69 7.24
C LEU A 38 -3.37 19.87 8.50
N LEU A 39 -2.36 19.65 9.33
CA LEU A 39 -2.36 18.72 10.46
C LEU A 39 -1.73 19.33 11.74
N PRO A 40 -2.07 20.59 12.12
CA PRO A 40 -1.39 21.28 13.21
C PRO A 40 -1.55 20.57 14.57
N ASP A 41 -2.63 19.80 14.75
CA ASP A 41 -3.00 19.18 16.02
C ASP A 41 -2.76 17.67 16.06
N TYR A 42 -2.03 17.13 15.07
CA TYR A 42 -1.83 15.67 14.97
C TYR A 42 -0.38 15.26 15.26
N SER A 43 -0.23 14.09 15.88
CA SER A 43 1.09 13.53 16.18
C SER A 43 1.72 12.96 14.91
N ILE A 44 2.84 13.54 14.49
CA ILE A 44 3.60 13.11 13.31
C ILE A 44 5.06 12.96 13.72
N ILE A 45 5.65 11.83 13.37
CA ILE A 45 7.07 11.54 13.61
C ILE A 45 7.77 11.44 12.26
N PHE A 46 8.79 12.26 12.06
CA PHE A 46 9.72 12.13 10.93
C PHE A 46 10.97 11.41 11.41
N THR A 47 11.15 10.16 11.04
CA THR A 47 12.26 9.33 11.54
C THR A 47 13.62 9.83 11.10
N TYR A 48 13.71 10.52 9.97
CA TYR A 48 14.93 11.17 9.49
C TYR A 48 15.47 12.26 10.42
N ASP A 49 14.66 12.78 11.36
CA ASP A 49 15.11 13.76 12.35
C ASP A 49 16.01 13.15 13.42
N THR A 50 15.91 11.85 13.63
CA THR A 50 16.61 11.13 14.69
C THR A 50 17.79 10.30 14.20
N GLY A 51 17.87 9.96 12.93
CA GLY A 51 18.94 9.07 12.45
C GLY A 51 19.17 9.02 10.95
N GLY A 52 18.32 9.65 10.14
CA GLY A 52 18.40 9.55 8.67
C GLY A 52 17.91 8.19 8.14
N PRO A 53 18.51 7.69 7.04
CA PRO A 53 18.16 6.39 6.49
C PRO A 53 18.43 5.26 7.48
N MET A 54 17.52 4.32 7.59
CA MET A 54 17.61 3.14 8.46
C MET A 54 18.21 1.96 7.69
N ASN A 55 18.99 1.11 8.40
CA ASN A 55 19.41 -0.19 7.90
C ASN A 55 18.28 -1.23 8.01
N ASP A 56 18.50 -2.44 7.48
CA ASP A 56 17.47 -3.49 7.42
C ASP A 56 16.93 -3.89 8.80
N GLU A 57 17.79 -3.92 9.83
CA GLU A 57 17.39 -4.25 11.20
C GLU A 57 16.52 -3.14 11.79
N GLU A 58 16.92 -1.89 11.62
CA GLU A 58 16.17 -0.72 12.06
C GLU A 58 14.81 -0.62 11.32
N MET A 59 14.79 -0.90 10.01
CA MET A 59 13.55 -0.96 9.23
C MET A 59 12.63 -2.08 9.73
N ASN A 60 13.17 -3.25 10.06
CA ASN A 60 12.38 -4.32 10.65
C ASN A 60 11.76 -3.91 12.00
N PHE A 61 12.49 -3.20 12.86
CA PHE A 61 11.92 -2.64 14.08
C PHE A 61 10.82 -1.62 13.79
N LEU A 62 11.02 -0.76 12.80
CA LEU A 62 10.02 0.23 12.42
C LEU A 62 8.70 -0.44 11.98
N TYR A 63 8.77 -1.42 11.07
CA TYR A 63 7.58 -2.14 10.61
C TYR A 63 6.86 -2.85 11.76
N ASN A 64 7.61 -3.53 12.64
CA ASN A 64 7.03 -4.20 13.81
C ASN A 64 6.47 -3.23 14.87
N SER A 65 6.80 -1.94 14.80
CA SER A 65 6.28 -0.90 15.67
C SER A 65 5.02 -0.20 15.13
N CYS A 66 4.66 -0.49 13.89
CA CYS A 66 3.54 0.14 13.19
C CYS A 66 2.36 -0.83 13.07
N ASP A 67 1.16 -0.32 13.29
CA ASP A 67 -0.07 -1.09 13.13
C ASP A 67 -0.50 -1.28 11.67
N VAL A 68 -0.26 -0.26 10.83
CA VAL A 68 -0.74 -0.20 9.44
C VAL A 68 0.29 0.51 8.58
N TYR A 69 0.61 -0.06 7.44
CA TYR A 69 1.42 0.61 6.42
C TYR A 69 0.52 1.18 5.32
N ILE A 70 0.83 2.38 4.84
CA ILE A 70 0.09 3.05 3.77
C ILE A 70 1.00 3.37 2.60
N ASN A 71 0.61 2.95 1.40
CA ASN A 71 1.26 3.32 0.13
C ASN A 71 0.22 3.79 -0.89
N LEU A 72 0.20 5.09 -1.15
CA LEU A 72 -0.71 5.73 -2.09
C LEU A 72 0.02 6.21 -3.35
N ALA A 73 1.14 5.59 -3.70
CA ALA A 73 1.84 5.89 -4.93
C ALA A 73 0.89 5.81 -6.12
N SER A 74 0.97 6.78 -7.02
CA SER A 74 0.13 6.84 -8.22
C SER A 74 0.65 5.94 -9.36
N ASN A 75 1.87 5.45 -9.20
CA ASN A 75 2.54 4.49 -10.08
C ASN A 75 3.62 3.77 -9.26
N GLU A 76 3.55 2.46 -9.18
CA GLU A 76 4.45 1.67 -8.35
C GLU A 76 4.86 0.39 -9.08
N GLY A 77 6.16 0.14 -9.18
CA GLY A 77 6.69 -1.05 -9.84
C GLY A 77 6.39 -2.34 -9.08
N PHE A 78 6.68 -2.37 -7.79
CA PHE A 78 6.43 -3.52 -6.92
C PHE A 78 5.85 -3.13 -5.56
N GLY A 79 6.40 -2.10 -4.89
CA GLY A 79 6.01 -1.69 -3.55
C GLY A 79 6.75 -2.46 -2.46
N LEU A 80 8.08 -2.28 -2.39
CA LEU A 80 8.90 -3.00 -1.40
C LEU A 80 8.40 -2.80 0.02
N GLY A 81 8.13 -1.56 0.44
CA GLY A 81 7.72 -1.28 1.81
C GLY A 81 6.41 -1.94 2.22
N SER A 82 5.41 -2.02 1.32
CA SER A 82 4.17 -2.73 1.63
C SER A 82 4.38 -4.25 1.68
N CYS A 83 5.24 -4.80 0.83
CA CYS A 83 5.62 -6.21 0.89
C CYS A 83 6.38 -6.55 2.16
N GLU A 84 7.33 -5.70 2.58
CA GLU A 84 8.08 -5.85 3.84
C GLU A 84 7.16 -5.78 5.05
N MET A 85 6.19 -4.86 5.07
CA MET A 85 5.17 -4.82 6.11
C MET A 85 4.38 -6.12 6.19
N LEU A 86 3.97 -6.70 5.06
CA LEU A 86 3.30 -8.01 5.04
C LEU A 86 4.21 -9.13 5.57
N HIS A 87 5.51 -9.11 5.28
CA HIS A 87 6.46 -10.10 5.83
C HIS A 87 6.59 -10.01 7.36
N THR A 88 6.40 -8.85 7.96
CA THR A 88 6.37 -8.69 9.41
C THR A 88 5.04 -9.07 10.06
N GLY A 89 4.01 -9.37 9.26
CA GLY A 89 2.67 -9.69 9.75
C GLY A 89 1.81 -8.46 10.00
N GLY A 90 2.16 -7.32 9.42
CA GLY A 90 1.35 -6.12 9.46
C GLY A 90 0.28 -6.09 8.37
N VAL A 91 -0.61 -5.13 8.46
CA VAL A 91 -1.68 -4.89 7.46
C VAL A 91 -1.40 -3.64 6.65
N ILE A 92 -1.99 -3.55 5.45
CA ILE A 92 -1.68 -2.48 4.51
C ILE A 92 -2.93 -1.74 4.01
N VAL A 93 -2.71 -0.48 3.61
CA VAL A 93 -3.61 0.31 2.75
C VAL A 93 -2.81 0.68 1.52
N VAL A 94 -3.27 0.30 0.34
CA VAL A 94 -2.54 0.56 -0.90
C VAL A 94 -3.45 1.07 -2.00
N ASN A 95 -2.92 1.99 -2.82
CA ASN A 95 -3.55 2.34 -4.09
C ASN A 95 -3.49 1.16 -5.05
N VAL A 96 -4.59 0.85 -5.72
CA VAL A 96 -4.68 -0.27 -6.67
C VAL A 96 -4.05 0.14 -7.99
N THR A 97 -2.71 0.07 -8.05
CA THR A 97 -1.92 0.44 -9.22
C THR A 97 -0.66 -0.42 -9.33
N GLY A 98 -0.21 -0.69 -10.54
CA GLY A 98 1.04 -1.40 -10.80
C GLY A 98 1.22 -2.66 -9.94
N GLY A 99 2.41 -2.86 -9.40
CA GLY A 99 2.75 -4.03 -8.57
C GLY A 99 2.07 -4.09 -7.20
N LEU A 100 1.47 -3.00 -6.71
CA LEU A 100 0.69 -3.04 -5.47
C LEU A 100 -0.54 -3.94 -5.59
N GLN A 101 -1.08 -4.11 -6.80
CA GLN A 101 -2.21 -5.00 -7.06
C GLN A 101 -1.89 -6.46 -6.73
N ASP A 102 -0.65 -6.89 -6.99
CA ASP A 102 -0.22 -8.27 -6.75
C ASP A 102 -0.20 -8.60 -5.25
N GLN A 103 -0.01 -7.59 -4.40
CA GLN A 103 0.00 -7.73 -2.94
C GLN A 103 -1.40 -7.76 -2.33
N CYS A 104 -2.42 -7.38 -3.08
CA CYS A 104 -3.79 -7.35 -2.59
C CYS A 104 -4.46 -8.74 -2.52
N GLY A 105 -3.89 -9.76 -3.14
CA GLY A 105 -4.52 -11.08 -3.21
C GLY A 105 -5.88 -11.05 -3.90
N PHE A 106 -6.02 -10.25 -4.94
CA PHE A 106 -7.26 -10.14 -5.70
C PHE A 106 -7.66 -11.43 -6.36
N ARG A 107 -8.96 -11.69 -6.33
CA ARG A 107 -9.61 -12.78 -7.06
C ARG A 107 -10.71 -12.21 -7.92
N GLU A 108 -10.75 -12.61 -9.17
CA GLU A 108 -11.85 -12.24 -10.05
C GLU A 108 -13.03 -13.21 -9.83
N MET A 109 -14.23 -12.63 -9.69
CA MET A 109 -15.50 -13.38 -9.71
C MET A 109 -16.14 -13.35 -11.11
N ALA A 110 -15.37 -13.36 -12.17
CA ALA A 110 -15.96 -13.66 -13.47
C ALA A 110 -16.32 -15.15 -13.53
N PRO A 111 -17.40 -15.53 -14.22
CA PRO A 111 -17.63 -16.93 -14.49
C PRO A 111 -16.39 -17.47 -15.22
N ASP A 112 -15.73 -18.44 -14.61
CA ASP A 112 -14.73 -19.21 -15.33
C ASP A 112 -15.39 -19.80 -16.57
N PRO A 113 -14.89 -19.54 -17.79
CA PRO A 113 -15.41 -20.19 -18.98
C PRO A 113 -15.41 -21.72 -18.89
N ALA A 114 -14.64 -22.29 -17.95
CA ALA A 114 -14.53 -23.72 -17.68
C ALA A 114 -15.42 -24.22 -16.52
N GLY A 115 -16.23 -23.36 -15.89
CA GLY A 115 -17.20 -23.85 -14.89
C GLY A 115 -16.96 -23.38 -13.45
N GLY A 116 -17.11 -22.12 -13.21
CA GLY A 116 -17.43 -21.56 -11.88
C GLY A 116 -16.29 -21.55 -10.88
N GLY A 117 -15.93 -20.39 -10.40
CA GLY A 117 -14.97 -20.21 -9.34
C GLY A 117 -14.24 -18.89 -9.48
N PHE A 118 -13.43 -18.62 -8.47
CA PHE A 118 -12.51 -17.51 -8.47
C PHE A 118 -11.24 -17.89 -9.25
N ARG A 119 -10.72 -17.01 -10.08
CA ARG A 119 -9.39 -17.13 -10.65
C ARG A 119 -8.60 -15.86 -10.42
N TYR A 120 -7.28 -15.99 -10.40
CA TYR A 120 -6.40 -14.84 -10.44
C TYR A 120 -6.49 -14.17 -11.81
N LEU A 121 -6.40 -12.84 -11.84
CA LEU A 121 -6.24 -12.12 -13.09
C LEU A 121 -4.95 -12.53 -13.78
N ASP A 122 -5.00 -12.68 -15.09
CA ASP A 122 -3.85 -12.89 -15.95
C ASP A 122 -3.74 -11.76 -17.00
N GLU A 123 -2.71 -11.77 -17.83
CA GLU A 123 -2.45 -10.71 -18.82
C GLU A 123 -3.63 -10.41 -19.76
N LYS A 124 -4.48 -11.38 -20.04
CA LYS A 124 -5.67 -11.20 -20.91
C LYS A 124 -6.83 -10.50 -20.21
N ASP A 125 -6.77 -10.37 -18.89
CA ASP A 125 -7.79 -9.68 -18.09
C ASP A 125 -7.51 -8.17 -17.97
N TYR A 126 -6.41 -7.70 -18.55
CA TYR A 126 -6.13 -6.27 -18.61
C TYR A 126 -7.22 -5.54 -19.41
N ILE A 127 -7.88 -4.60 -18.75
CA ILE A 127 -8.72 -3.66 -19.44
C ILE A 127 -7.79 -2.69 -20.17
N GLU A 128 -8.08 -2.40 -21.45
CA GLU A 128 -7.46 -1.30 -22.21
C GLU A 128 -7.82 0.07 -21.64
N LEU A 129 -7.80 0.22 -20.34
CA LEU A 129 -7.82 1.53 -19.70
C LEU A 129 -6.39 2.06 -19.76
N LYS A 130 -6.26 3.32 -20.12
CA LYS A 130 -4.99 4.06 -20.10
C LYS A 130 -4.56 4.31 -18.65
N SER A 131 -4.42 3.26 -17.87
CA SER A 131 -4.19 3.21 -16.43
C SER A 131 -3.26 2.05 -16.12
N ASN A 132 -2.61 2.07 -14.97
CA ASN A 132 -1.83 0.94 -14.42
C ASN A 132 -2.72 -0.06 -13.66
N HIS A 133 -4.01 0.22 -13.55
CA HIS A 133 -5.00 -0.63 -12.92
C HIS A 133 -5.49 -1.74 -13.87
N ARG A 134 -5.53 -2.97 -13.41
CA ARG A 134 -5.80 -4.18 -14.22
C ARG A 134 -7.25 -4.66 -14.18
N GLY A 135 -8.23 -3.82 -14.14
CA GLY A 135 -9.60 -4.28 -14.25
C GLY A 135 -10.43 -4.24 -12.96
N THR A 136 -11.55 -4.98 -12.93
CA THR A 136 -12.50 -4.96 -11.82
C THR A 136 -12.29 -6.16 -10.90
N PHE A 137 -11.95 -5.89 -9.63
CA PHE A 137 -11.79 -6.91 -8.61
C PHE A 137 -13.03 -6.97 -7.73
N LYS A 138 -13.46 -8.18 -7.36
CA LYS A 138 -14.63 -8.40 -6.49
C LYS A 138 -14.28 -8.87 -5.10
N ASP A 139 -13.06 -9.39 -4.92
CA ASP A 139 -12.58 -9.89 -3.65
C ASP A 139 -11.09 -9.64 -3.52
N HIS A 140 -10.61 -9.51 -2.30
CA HIS A 140 -9.21 -9.26 -1.97
C HIS A 140 -8.83 -9.92 -0.64
N GLY A 141 -7.54 -10.00 -0.36
CA GLY A 141 -7.04 -10.50 0.93
C GLY A 141 -7.53 -9.66 2.11
N ARG A 142 -7.72 -10.30 3.26
CA ARG A 142 -8.18 -9.61 4.48
C ARG A 142 -7.13 -8.69 5.10
N TRP A 143 -5.87 -8.85 4.72
CA TRP A 143 -4.72 -8.06 5.18
C TRP A 143 -4.58 -6.69 4.52
N VAL A 144 -5.42 -6.40 3.56
CA VAL A 144 -5.35 -5.16 2.79
C VAL A 144 -6.70 -4.46 2.75
N LYS A 145 -6.66 -3.14 2.84
CA LYS A 145 -7.76 -2.24 2.44
C LYS A 145 -7.33 -1.57 1.14
N PRO A 146 -7.75 -2.09 -0.04
CA PRO A 146 -7.37 -1.53 -1.32
C PRO A 146 -8.14 -0.23 -1.58
N VAL A 147 -7.43 0.79 -2.06
CA VAL A 147 -8.01 2.06 -2.49
C VAL A 147 -7.94 2.11 -4.00
N PHE A 148 -9.10 2.11 -4.64
CA PHE A 148 -9.18 2.13 -6.11
C PHE A 148 -8.94 3.54 -6.65
N PRO A 149 -8.26 3.66 -7.79
CA PRO A 149 -8.08 4.96 -8.44
C PRO A 149 -9.41 5.64 -8.74
N SER A 150 -9.55 6.88 -8.32
CA SER A 150 -10.71 7.72 -8.61
C SER A 150 -10.48 8.63 -9.81
N ASN A 151 -9.23 8.81 -10.21
CA ASN A 151 -8.81 9.67 -11.31
C ASN A 151 -7.53 9.14 -11.95
N ILE A 152 -7.34 9.45 -13.23
CA ILE A 152 -6.15 9.15 -14.02
C ILE A 152 -5.60 10.45 -14.56
N SER A 153 -4.31 10.70 -14.37
CA SER A 153 -3.63 11.86 -14.94
C SER A 153 -2.47 11.43 -15.82
N LEU A 154 -2.30 12.12 -16.96
CA LEU A 154 -1.13 11.92 -17.82
C LEU A 154 0.02 12.77 -17.28
N GLN A 155 1.13 12.14 -16.96
CA GLN A 155 2.36 12.77 -16.47
C GLN A 155 3.51 12.56 -17.46
N GLY A 156 4.47 13.45 -17.44
CA GLY A 156 5.65 13.37 -18.29
C GLY A 156 6.05 14.68 -18.93
N SER A 157 7.12 14.63 -19.69
CA SER A 157 7.68 15.76 -20.43
C SER A 157 8.35 15.24 -21.70
N PRO A 158 8.80 16.14 -22.63
CA PRO A 158 9.56 15.70 -23.81
C PRO A 158 10.81 14.87 -23.52
N GLN A 159 11.42 15.05 -22.34
CA GLN A 159 12.59 14.29 -21.88
C GLN A 159 12.24 13.02 -21.12
N THR A 160 11.00 12.91 -20.63
CA THR A 160 10.52 11.79 -19.82
C THR A 160 9.30 11.17 -20.49
N PRO A 161 9.27 9.85 -20.73
CA PRO A 161 8.12 9.21 -21.35
C PRO A 161 6.81 9.57 -20.63
N TYR A 162 5.75 9.81 -21.40
CA TYR A 162 4.43 10.04 -20.83
C TYR A 162 3.86 8.75 -20.26
N ILE A 163 3.42 8.82 -19.01
CA ILE A 163 2.80 7.72 -18.28
C ILE A 163 1.46 8.15 -17.71
N PHE A 164 0.60 7.19 -17.44
CA PHE A 164 -0.64 7.44 -16.71
C PHE A 164 -0.43 7.16 -15.22
N ASP A 165 -0.79 8.14 -14.41
CA ASP A 165 -0.81 8.04 -12.96
C ASP A 165 -2.22 7.73 -12.46
N ASP A 166 -2.34 6.66 -11.69
CA ASP A 166 -3.57 6.29 -10.99
C ASP A 166 -3.66 7.05 -9.66
N ARG A 167 -4.62 7.94 -9.53
CA ARG A 167 -4.77 8.75 -8.32
C ARG A 167 -6.00 8.33 -7.54
N CYS A 168 -5.79 7.92 -6.30
CA CYS A 168 -6.88 7.61 -5.38
C CYS A 168 -7.39 8.87 -4.66
N SER A 169 -8.63 8.78 -4.16
CA SER A 169 -9.20 9.78 -3.28
C SER A 169 -8.55 9.72 -1.90
N TYR A 170 -8.27 10.88 -1.31
CA TYR A 170 -7.75 10.95 0.06
C TYR A 170 -8.83 10.61 1.09
N GLU A 171 -10.11 10.79 0.75
CA GLU A 171 -11.23 10.35 1.57
C GLU A 171 -11.29 8.83 1.64
N ASP A 172 -11.21 8.13 0.50
CA ASP A 172 -11.23 6.67 0.46
C ASP A 172 -10.03 6.07 1.20
N ALA A 173 -8.85 6.68 1.04
CA ALA A 173 -7.66 6.28 1.78
C ALA A 173 -7.82 6.50 3.30
N GLY A 174 -8.42 7.61 3.70
CA GLY A 174 -8.71 7.91 5.10
C GLY A 174 -9.79 6.99 5.68
N ASP A 175 -10.75 6.57 4.87
CA ASP A 175 -11.78 5.60 5.26
C ASP A 175 -11.17 4.21 5.48
N ALA A 176 -10.30 3.77 4.59
CA ALA A 176 -9.57 2.52 4.74
C ALA A 176 -8.73 2.48 6.04
N LEU A 177 -8.05 3.57 6.37
CA LEU A 177 -7.34 3.70 7.65
C LEU A 177 -8.29 3.68 8.85
N TYR A 178 -9.42 4.37 8.76
CA TYR A 178 -10.42 4.38 9.82
C TYR A 178 -11.06 3.00 10.03
N GLU A 179 -11.24 2.24 8.97
CA GLU A 179 -11.67 0.85 9.08
C GLU A 179 -10.66 -0.01 9.84
N TRP A 180 -9.35 0.12 9.56
CA TRP A 180 -8.31 -0.56 10.33
C TRP A 180 -8.29 -0.17 11.80
N TYR A 181 -8.53 1.11 12.11
CA TYR A 181 -8.69 1.55 13.49
C TYR A 181 -9.86 0.85 14.19
N LYS A 182 -11.03 0.76 13.53
CA LYS A 182 -12.22 0.10 14.07
C LYS A 182 -12.08 -1.42 14.25
N GLU A 183 -11.34 -2.07 13.36
CA GLU A 183 -11.07 -3.52 13.47
C GLU A 183 -10.35 -3.86 14.78
N GLY A 184 -9.52 -2.97 15.27
CA GLY A 184 -8.75 -3.15 16.49
C GLY A 184 -7.51 -4.03 16.34
N PRO A 185 -6.68 -4.12 17.39
CA PRO A 185 -5.38 -4.79 17.30
C PRO A 185 -5.50 -6.30 17.04
N GLU A 186 -6.42 -6.99 17.68
CA GLU A 186 -6.60 -8.45 17.53
C GLU A 186 -6.90 -8.84 16.07
N LYS A 187 -7.76 -8.06 15.42
CA LYS A 187 -8.09 -8.29 14.00
C LYS A 187 -6.94 -7.95 13.07
N ARG A 188 -6.20 -6.87 13.36
CA ARG A 188 -5.02 -6.52 12.57
C ARG A 188 -3.95 -7.61 12.66
N GLU A 189 -3.73 -8.18 13.85
CA GLU A 189 -2.81 -9.30 14.04
C GLU A 189 -3.28 -10.56 13.27
N GLU A 190 -4.55 -10.95 13.40
CA GLU A 190 -5.14 -12.09 12.67
C GLU A 190 -4.95 -11.93 11.16
N TYR A 191 -5.32 -10.76 10.62
CA TYR A 191 -5.29 -10.51 9.18
C TYR A 191 -3.87 -10.26 8.67
N GLY A 192 -3.01 -9.67 9.48
CA GLY A 192 -1.59 -9.50 9.16
C GLY A 192 -0.88 -10.83 9.00
N GLU A 193 -1.15 -11.82 9.88
CA GLU A 193 -0.60 -13.17 9.71
C GLU A 193 -1.11 -13.84 8.42
N MET A 194 -2.37 -13.62 8.03
CA MET A 194 -2.87 -14.09 6.72
C MET A 194 -2.09 -13.45 5.57
N GLY A 195 -1.78 -12.16 5.64
CA GLY A 195 -0.96 -11.44 4.66
C GLY A 195 0.46 -11.99 4.59
N ARG A 196 1.06 -12.27 5.74
CA ARG A 196 2.38 -12.90 5.82
C ARG A 196 2.39 -14.28 5.16
N GLN A 197 1.41 -15.11 5.43
CA GLN A 197 1.29 -16.42 4.78
C GLN A 197 1.10 -16.29 3.27
N PHE A 198 0.33 -15.31 2.83
CA PHE A 198 0.14 -15.03 1.40
C PHE A 198 1.47 -14.68 0.72
N VAL A 199 2.23 -13.71 1.22
CA VAL A 199 3.49 -13.28 0.55
C VAL A 199 4.57 -14.37 0.58
N LEU A 200 4.59 -15.21 1.61
CA LEU A 200 5.55 -16.30 1.72
C LEU A 200 5.22 -17.48 0.79
N ASN A 201 3.94 -17.79 0.59
CA ASN A 201 3.48 -19.00 -0.09
C ASN A 201 2.82 -18.71 -1.43
N ASP A 202 1.61 -18.15 -1.42
CA ASP A 202 0.78 -17.99 -2.62
C ASP A 202 1.27 -16.87 -3.53
N GLY A 203 1.63 -15.73 -2.97
CA GLY A 203 2.13 -14.57 -3.69
C GLY A 203 3.57 -14.74 -4.17
N LYS A 204 4.31 -15.71 -3.59
CA LYS A 204 5.69 -16.02 -3.98
C LYS A 204 6.63 -14.80 -3.94
N MET A 205 6.41 -13.89 -3.00
CA MET A 205 7.09 -12.61 -2.90
C MET A 205 8.33 -12.71 -1.99
N THR A 206 9.21 -13.67 -2.28
CA THR A 206 10.46 -13.87 -1.55
C THR A 206 11.66 -13.82 -2.49
N ALA A 207 12.81 -13.36 -2.00
CA ALA A 207 14.06 -13.37 -2.75
C ALA A 207 14.45 -14.78 -3.22
N LYS A 208 14.15 -15.80 -2.39
CA LYS A 208 14.37 -17.21 -2.78
C LYS A 208 13.53 -17.59 -3.99
N HIS A 209 12.25 -17.26 -3.99
CA HIS A 209 11.35 -17.59 -5.11
C HIS A 209 11.76 -16.87 -6.39
N MET A 210 12.15 -15.61 -6.28
CA MET A 210 12.68 -14.83 -7.41
C MET A 210 13.92 -15.51 -7.99
N SER A 211 14.90 -15.86 -7.16
CA SER A 211 16.12 -16.54 -7.59
C SER A 211 15.85 -17.90 -8.25
N ASP A 212 14.97 -18.71 -7.64
CA ASP A 212 14.58 -20.02 -8.19
C ASP A 212 13.87 -19.87 -9.56
N SER A 213 13.10 -18.83 -9.75
CA SER A 213 12.42 -18.53 -11.01
C SER A 213 13.40 -18.11 -12.10
N PHE A 214 14.41 -17.31 -11.77
CA PHE A 214 15.50 -16.97 -12.70
C PHE A 214 16.28 -18.21 -13.13
N ILE A 215 16.70 -19.05 -12.19
CA ILE A 215 17.49 -20.26 -12.50
C ILE A 215 16.75 -21.25 -13.38
N LYS A 216 15.42 -21.34 -13.23
CA LYS A 216 14.59 -22.26 -14.06
C LYS A 216 14.43 -21.80 -15.51
N ASN A 217 14.65 -20.52 -15.80
CA ASN A 217 14.44 -19.93 -17.10
C ASN A 217 15.75 -19.63 -17.86
N ILE A 218 16.91 -20.05 -17.31
CA ILE A 218 18.23 -20.07 -17.94
C ILE A 218 18.56 -21.49 -18.39
#